data_716b7a0eec1d6358cc39e9db697938b5
#
_entry.id   716b7a0eec1d6358cc39e9db697938b5
#
_cell.length_a   1.000
_cell.length_b   1.000
_cell.length_c   1.000
_cell.angle_alpha   90.00
_cell.angle_beta   90.00
_cell.angle_gamma   90.00
#
_symmetry.space_group_name_H-M   'P 1'
#
loop_
_entity.id
_entity.type
_entity.pdbx_description
1 polymer ?
#
loop_
_entity_poly.entity_id
_entity_poly.type
_entity_poly.pdbx_seq_one_letter_code
_entity_poly.pdbx_strand_id
1 'polypeptide(L)'
;MKTGQKARGEHYPRDYPRLYRVWCSMKSRCYNPNNKCYYLYGAKGIAICNEWMVFKKFAIWAIENGYDENAEYGECTIDRIDGSKDYCPDNCRWVNALAQARNASTNHILTYNGKTQHITDWSNELGIPLSTISVRLKKGWKTEDILSQKRWIRGGGKHH
;
A
#
# COMPACT_ATOMS: atom_id res chain seq x y z
N MET A 1 -8.97 -31.23 -21.08
CA MET A 1 -7.75 -31.00 -21.90
C MET A 1 -7.51 -29.50 -21.90
N LYS A 2 -6.52 -29.01 -21.09
CA LYS A 2 -6.13 -27.58 -21.07
C LYS A 2 -5.20 -27.37 -22.27
N THR A 3 -5.66 -26.62 -23.26
CA THR A 3 -4.87 -26.20 -24.42
C THR A 3 -3.71 -25.35 -23.95
N GLY A 4 -2.50 -25.89 -24.09
CA GLY A 4 -1.26 -25.16 -23.83
C GLY A 4 -1.17 -23.96 -24.76
N GLN A 5 -1.26 -22.76 -24.16
CA GLN A 5 -0.86 -21.54 -24.83
C GLN A 5 0.66 -21.61 -25.03
N LYS A 6 1.07 -21.79 -26.30
CA LYS A 6 2.46 -21.67 -26.73
C LYS A 6 2.98 -20.30 -26.25
N ALA A 7 4.05 -20.31 -25.47
CA ALA A 7 4.81 -19.13 -25.12
C ALA A 7 5.19 -18.38 -26.40
N ARG A 8 4.53 -17.26 -26.69
CA ARG A 8 4.94 -16.34 -27.76
C ARG A 8 6.28 -15.76 -27.39
N GLY A 9 7.24 -15.87 -28.33
CA GLY A 9 8.63 -15.56 -28.06
C GLY A 9 8.88 -14.12 -27.65
N GLU A 10 9.77 -13.95 -26.76
CA GLU A 10 10.74 -12.91 -26.41
C GLU A 10 10.36 -11.40 -26.40
N HIS A 11 9.09 -10.98 -26.57
CA HIS A 11 8.70 -9.57 -26.60
C HIS A 11 7.82 -9.15 -25.40
N TYR A 12 8.07 -9.66 -24.21
CA TYR A 12 7.32 -9.35 -22.98
C TYR A 12 7.02 -7.85 -22.75
N PRO A 13 7.91 -6.90 -23.03
CA PRO A 13 7.57 -5.48 -22.85
C PRO A 13 6.50 -4.96 -23.81
N ARG A 14 6.36 -5.55 -25.01
CA ARG A 14 5.32 -5.18 -25.99
C ARG A 14 3.98 -5.82 -25.65
N ASP A 15 4.01 -7.06 -25.17
CA ASP A 15 2.80 -7.83 -24.86
C ASP A 15 2.18 -7.37 -23.52
N TYR A 16 3.01 -6.84 -22.60
CA TYR A 16 2.62 -6.38 -21.26
C TYR A 16 3.17 -4.99 -20.95
N PRO A 17 2.74 -3.93 -21.66
CA PRO A 17 3.29 -2.58 -21.49
C PRO A 17 2.97 -1.97 -20.13
N ARG A 18 1.80 -2.29 -19.54
CA ARG A 18 1.45 -1.85 -18.19
C ARG A 18 2.33 -2.54 -17.15
N LEU A 19 2.52 -3.84 -17.23
CA LEU A 19 3.39 -4.60 -16.33
C LEU A 19 4.84 -4.11 -16.39
N TYR A 20 5.33 -3.78 -17.59
CA TYR A 20 6.67 -3.21 -17.76
C TYR A 20 6.81 -1.87 -17.04
N ARG A 21 5.80 -0.99 -17.12
CA ARG A 21 5.79 0.27 -16.36
C ARG A 21 5.79 0.03 -14.84
N VAL A 22 5.05 -0.98 -14.36
CA VAL A 22 5.06 -1.37 -12.94
C VAL A 22 6.47 -1.76 -12.51
N TRP A 23 7.15 -2.61 -13.29
CA TRP A 23 8.51 -3.04 -13.02
C TRP A 23 9.52 -1.88 -13.05
N CYS A 24 9.47 -1.00 -14.03
CA CYS A 24 10.33 0.20 -14.09
C CYS A 24 10.09 1.12 -12.88
N SER A 25 8.82 1.32 -12.50
CA SER A 25 8.46 2.14 -11.34
C SER A 25 9.00 1.54 -10.03
N MET A 26 8.90 0.23 -9.86
CA MET A 26 9.44 -0.50 -8.72
C MET A 26 10.96 -0.33 -8.62
N LYS A 27 11.69 -0.52 -9.73
CA LYS A 27 13.15 -0.28 -9.80
C LYS A 27 13.51 1.18 -9.49
N SER A 28 12.77 2.13 -10.06
CA SER A 28 13.01 3.55 -9.82
C SER A 28 12.87 3.92 -8.35
N ARG A 29 11.87 3.39 -7.64
CA ARG A 29 11.69 3.62 -6.21
C ARG A 29 12.82 3.04 -5.35
N CYS A 30 13.36 1.88 -5.73
CA CYS A 30 14.40 1.21 -4.96
C CYS A 30 15.81 1.73 -5.25
N TYR A 31 16.09 2.20 -6.48
CA TYR A 31 17.47 2.45 -6.91
C TYR A 31 17.73 3.86 -7.45
N ASN A 32 16.72 4.71 -7.66
CA ASN A 32 16.93 6.05 -8.16
C ASN A 32 16.76 7.10 -7.03
N PRO A 33 17.84 7.71 -6.52
CA PRO A 33 17.76 8.73 -5.46
C PRO A 33 16.92 9.96 -5.84
N ASN A 34 16.76 10.25 -7.14
CA ASN A 34 15.95 11.37 -7.63
C ASN A 34 14.45 11.03 -7.68
N ASN A 35 14.06 9.77 -7.44
CA ASN A 35 12.65 9.42 -7.35
C ASN A 35 12.05 9.97 -6.07
N LYS A 36 10.92 10.71 -6.21
CA LYS A 36 10.22 11.33 -5.07
C LYS A 36 9.79 10.36 -3.95
N CYS A 37 9.73 9.06 -4.24
CA CYS A 37 9.40 8.03 -3.26
C CYS A 37 10.64 7.26 -2.75
N TYR A 38 11.86 7.58 -3.22
CA TYR A 38 13.08 6.87 -2.84
C TYR A 38 13.27 6.80 -1.33
N TYR A 39 12.92 7.86 -0.59
CA TYR A 39 13.02 7.91 0.87
C TYR A 39 12.13 6.89 1.61
N LEU A 40 11.09 6.35 0.93
CA LEU A 40 10.21 5.32 1.46
C LEU A 40 10.66 3.89 1.13
N TYR A 41 11.58 3.75 0.17
CA TYR A 41 12.04 2.45 -0.37
C TYR A 41 13.56 2.31 -0.32
N GLY A 42 14.28 2.75 -1.33
CA GLY A 42 15.73 2.57 -1.45
C GLY A 42 16.52 3.16 -0.29
N ALA A 43 16.15 4.34 0.20
CA ALA A 43 16.77 4.94 1.38
C ALA A 43 16.55 4.14 2.68
N LYS A 44 15.55 3.26 2.72
CA LYS A 44 15.30 2.32 3.82
C LYS A 44 15.94 0.94 3.60
N GLY A 45 16.73 0.77 2.54
CA GLY A 45 17.36 -0.50 2.20
C GLY A 45 16.45 -1.50 1.47
N ILE A 46 15.24 -1.09 1.06
CA ILE A 46 14.33 -1.96 0.31
C ILE A 46 14.84 -2.13 -1.11
N ALA A 47 15.03 -3.37 -1.52
CA ALA A 47 15.55 -3.79 -2.80
C ALA A 47 14.55 -4.66 -3.59
N ILE A 48 14.99 -5.13 -4.73
CA ILE A 48 14.29 -6.10 -5.57
C ILE A 48 15.16 -7.36 -5.63
N CYS A 49 14.57 -8.54 -5.46
CA CYS A 49 15.31 -9.79 -5.56
C CYS A 49 16.02 -9.95 -6.92
N ASN A 50 17.12 -10.66 -6.94
CA ASN A 50 17.97 -10.83 -8.13
C ASN A 50 17.20 -11.40 -9.33
N GLU A 51 16.25 -12.30 -9.08
CA GLU A 51 15.43 -12.90 -10.14
C GLU A 51 14.62 -11.84 -10.89
N TRP A 52 14.05 -10.87 -10.18
CA TRP A 52 13.22 -9.81 -10.75
C TRP A 52 14.02 -8.63 -11.32
N MET A 53 15.34 -8.65 -11.26
CA MET A 53 16.16 -7.71 -12.00
C MET A 53 16.03 -7.92 -13.52
N VAL A 54 15.59 -9.09 -13.95
CA VAL A 54 15.23 -9.44 -15.33
C VAL A 54 13.73 -9.38 -15.50
N PHE A 55 13.23 -8.47 -16.36
CA PHE A 55 11.79 -8.26 -16.56
C PHE A 55 11.03 -9.55 -16.90
N LYS A 56 11.60 -10.41 -17.76
CA LYS A 56 10.96 -11.67 -18.15
C LYS A 56 10.60 -12.56 -16.96
N LYS A 57 11.51 -12.67 -15.98
CA LYS A 57 11.27 -13.47 -14.77
C LYS A 57 10.17 -12.88 -13.89
N PHE A 58 10.18 -11.55 -13.73
CA PHE A 58 9.11 -10.83 -13.03
C PHE A 58 7.76 -11.02 -13.74
N ALA A 59 7.73 -10.93 -15.08
CA ALA A 59 6.51 -11.06 -15.86
C ALA A 59 5.91 -12.48 -15.77
N ILE A 60 6.73 -13.52 -15.79
CA ILE A 60 6.28 -14.90 -15.60
C ILE A 60 5.57 -15.04 -14.25
N TRP A 61 6.24 -14.63 -13.16
CA TRP A 61 5.65 -14.65 -11.83
C TRP A 61 4.34 -13.86 -11.76
N ALA A 62 4.33 -12.67 -12.34
CA ALA A 62 3.16 -11.79 -12.32
C ALA A 62 1.92 -12.47 -12.94
N ILE A 63 2.09 -13.08 -14.10
CA ILE A 63 1.02 -13.76 -14.83
C ILE A 63 0.54 -15.00 -14.06
N GLU A 64 1.45 -15.79 -13.52
CA GLU A 64 1.13 -16.99 -12.74
C GLU A 64 0.41 -16.65 -11.43
N ASN A 65 0.62 -15.46 -10.89
CA ASN A 65 0.01 -14.99 -9.64
C ASN A 65 -1.17 -14.03 -9.84
N GLY A 66 -1.81 -14.05 -11.01
CA GLY A 66 -3.08 -13.38 -11.24
C GLY A 66 -2.99 -11.92 -11.69
N TYR A 67 -1.87 -11.52 -12.31
CA TYR A 67 -1.77 -10.21 -12.95
C TYR A 67 -2.75 -10.09 -14.13
N ASP A 68 -3.46 -8.97 -14.17
CA ASP A 68 -4.35 -8.61 -15.26
C ASP A 68 -3.87 -7.32 -15.96
N GLU A 69 -3.43 -7.45 -17.21
CA GLU A 69 -2.96 -6.31 -18.04
C GLU A 69 -4.10 -5.32 -18.35
N ASN A 70 -5.35 -5.83 -18.42
CA ASN A 70 -6.55 -5.05 -18.78
C ASN A 70 -7.32 -4.51 -17.57
N ALA A 71 -6.83 -4.77 -16.35
CA ALA A 71 -7.48 -4.27 -15.14
C ALA A 71 -7.62 -2.74 -15.16
N GLU A 72 -8.71 -2.22 -14.62
CA GLU A 72 -8.96 -0.78 -14.52
C GLU A 72 -7.88 -0.06 -13.70
N TYR A 73 -7.84 1.28 -13.80
CA TYR A 73 -6.89 2.09 -13.04
C TYR A 73 -7.10 1.89 -11.53
N GLY A 74 -6.01 1.59 -10.84
CA GLY A 74 -6.05 1.32 -9.39
C GLY A 74 -6.33 -0.14 -9.04
N GLU A 75 -6.80 -0.95 -9.97
CA GLU A 75 -6.93 -2.39 -9.84
C GLU A 75 -5.62 -3.08 -10.23
N CYS A 76 -5.38 -4.27 -9.67
CA CYS A 76 -4.21 -5.09 -9.97
C CYS A 76 -2.88 -4.32 -9.79
N THR A 77 -2.66 -3.78 -8.59
CA THR A 77 -1.42 -3.10 -8.20
C THR A 77 -0.53 -4.03 -7.38
N ILE A 78 0.80 -3.93 -7.56
CA ILE A 78 1.75 -4.73 -6.77
C ILE A 78 1.85 -4.18 -5.35
N ASP A 79 1.70 -5.04 -4.37
CA ASP A 79 1.80 -4.75 -2.93
C ASP A 79 2.78 -5.71 -2.27
N ARG A 80 3.54 -5.23 -1.29
CA ARG A 80 4.38 -6.07 -0.43
C ARG A 80 3.59 -6.47 0.80
N ILE A 81 3.53 -7.76 1.10
CA ILE A 81 2.85 -8.32 2.27
C ILE A 81 3.45 -7.73 3.55
N ASP A 82 4.78 -7.70 3.61
CA ASP A 82 5.55 -7.03 4.65
C ASP A 82 6.27 -5.81 4.05
N GLY A 83 5.81 -4.62 4.39
CA GLY A 83 6.36 -3.37 3.87
C GLY A 83 7.81 -3.07 4.26
N SER A 84 8.37 -3.79 5.24
CA SER A 84 9.78 -3.67 5.65
C SER A 84 10.74 -4.53 4.85
N LYS A 85 10.22 -5.49 4.06
CA LYS A 85 10.99 -6.44 3.26
C LYS A 85 11.06 -6.06 1.79
N ASP A 86 11.92 -6.74 1.06
CA ASP A 86 12.19 -6.55 -0.36
C ASP A 86 11.02 -6.99 -1.26
N TYR A 87 11.07 -6.55 -2.50
CA TYR A 87 10.23 -7.09 -3.55
C TYR A 87 10.75 -8.45 -3.99
N CYS A 88 10.02 -9.51 -3.69
CA CYS A 88 10.30 -10.88 -4.07
C CYS A 88 9.00 -11.69 -4.19
N PRO A 89 9.02 -12.88 -4.83
CA PRO A 89 7.83 -13.73 -5.01
C PRO A 89 7.05 -13.99 -3.73
N ASP A 90 7.75 -14.30 -2.63
CA ASP A 90 7.14 -14.68 -1.35
C ASP A 90 6.58 -13.49 -0.57
N ASN A 91 6.98 -12.26 -0.92
CA ASN A 91 6.57 -11.06 -0.21
C ASN A 91 5.67 -10.14 -1.05
N CYS A 92 5.29 -10.52 -2.25
CA CYS A 92 4.49 -9.68 -3.13
C CYS A 92 3.18 -10.35 -3.53
N ARG A 93 2.18 -9.52 -3.79
CA ARG A 93 0.86 -9.92 -4.26
C ARG A 93 0.25 -8.83 -5.14
N TRP A 94 -0.78 -9.18 -5.89
CA TRP A 94 -1.61 -8.21 -6.61
C TRP A 94 -2.83 -7.85 -5.77
N VAL A 95 -3.09 -6.57 -5.63
CA VAL A 95 -4.23 -6.05 -4.85
C VAL A 95 -4.90 -4.88 -5.57
N ASN A 96 -6.13 -4.57 -5.19
CA ASN A 96 -6.77 -3.34 -5.64
C ASN A 96 -6.31 -2.13 -4.80
N ALA A 97 -6.49 -0.92 -5.33
CA ALA A 97 -6.06 0.32 -4.67
C ALA A 97 -6.72 0.53 -3.31
N LEU A 98 -7.95 0.05 -3.11
CA LEU A 98 -8.65 0.16 -1.84
C LEU A 98 -7.98 -0.70 -0.75
N ALA A 99 -7.60 -1.93 -1.09
CA ALA A 99 -6.86 -2.80 -0.17
C ALA A 99 -5.48 -2.22 0.16
N GLN A 100 -4.79 -1.66 -0.85
CA GLN A 100 -3.50 -0.99 -0.66
C GLN A 100 -3.61 0.26 0.23
N ALA A 101 -4.66 1.08 0.05
CA ALA A 101 -4.91 2.24 0.89
C ALA A 101 -5.16 1.86 2.36
N ARG A 102 -5.84 0.73 2.60
CA ARG A 102 -6.03 0.20 3.96
C ARG A 102 -4.73 -0.28 4.61
N ASN A 103 -3.79 -0.78 3.82
CA ASN A 103 -2.50 -1.30 4.29
C ASN A 103 -1.40 -0.22 4.33
N ALA A 104 -1.68 1.03 3.93
CA ALA A 104 -0.70 2.10 3.99
C ALA A 104 -0.23 2.34 5.43
N SER A 105 1.07 2.59 5.61
CA SER A 105 1.71 2.83 6.93
C SER A 105 1.14 4.03 7.70
N THR A 106 0.31 4.85 7.05
CA THR A 106 -0.43 5.96 7.64
C THR A 106 -1.76 5.54 8.26
N ASN A 107 -2.22 4.30 8.01
CA ASN A 107 -3.46 3.78 8.57
C ASN A 107 -3.23 3.26 9.98
N HIS A 108 -3.67 4.03 10.95
CA HIS A 108 -3.62 3.63 12.35
C HIS A 108 -4.74 2.64 12.66
N ILE A 109 -4.37 1.58 13.39
CA ILE A 109 -5.31 0.61 13.97
C ILE A 109 -5.47 0.97 15.44
N LEU A 110 -6.70 1.03 15.93
CA LEU A 110 -7.02 1.27 17.33
C LEU A 110 -7.86 0.13 17.90
N THR A 111 -7.59 -0.21 19.15
CA THR A 111 -8.41 -1.16 19.93
C THR A 111 -9.23 -0.39 20.95
N TYR A 112 -10.56 -0.52 20.88
CA TYR A 112 -11.49 0.13 21.78
C TYR A 112 -12.67 -0.81 22.07
N ASN A 113 -13.05 -0.96 23.36
CA ASN A 113 -14.09 -1.88 23.82
C ASN A 113 -13.93 -3.33 23.29
N GLY A 114 -12.69 -3.84 23.26
CA GLY A 114 -12.39 -5.20 22.79
C GLY A 114 -12.41 -5.38 21.27
N LYS A 115 -12.71 -4.36 20.49
CA LYS A 115 -12.74 -4.38 19.02
C LYS A 115 -11.51 -3.67 18.45
N THR A 116 -10.83 -4.31 17.52
CA THR A 116 -9.64 -3.78 16.83
C THR A 116 -9.96 -3.52 15.36
N GLN A 117 -9.83 -2.27 14.92
CA GLN A 117 -10.08 -1.90 13.52
C GLN A 117 -9.34 -0.61 13.12
N HIS A 118 -9.35 -0.29 11.82
CA HIS A 118 -8.75 0.91 11.28
C HIS A 118 -9.50 2.17 11.74
N ILE A 119 -8.77 3.30 11.83
CA ILE A 119 -9.39 4.60 12.20
C ILE A 119 -10.48 5.04 11.21
N THR A 120 -10.41 4.59 9.95
CA THR A 120 -11.46 4.83 8.95
C THR A 120 -12.76 4.11 9.33
N ASP A 121 -12.65 2.85 9.80
CA ASP A 121 -13.80 2.06 10.19
C ASP A 121 -14.40 2.61 11.49
N TRP A 122 -13.55 3.05 12.44
CA TRP A 122 -13.99 3.78 13.63
C TRP A 122 -14.69 5.10 13.30
N SER A 123 -14.18 5.84 12.31
CA SER A 123 -14.80 7.08 11.81
C SER A 123 -16.23 6.82 11.32
N ASN A 124 -16.41 5.79 10.52
CA ASN A 124 -17.72 5.42 9.96
C ASN A 124 -18.69 4.91 11.04
N GLU A 125 -18.20 4.05 11.94
CA GLU A 125 -19.01 3.43 12.99
C GLU A 125 -19.48 4.44 14.05
N LEU A 126 -18.59 5.35 14.47
CA LEU A 126 -18.85 6.31 15.52
C LEU A 126 -19.33 7.69 15.02
N GLY A 127 -19.37 7.90 13.70
CA GLY A 127 -19.71 9.18 13.11
C GLY A 127 -18.72 10.31 13.44
N ILE A 128 -17.48 9.98 13.81
CA ILE A 128 -16.43 10.95 14.12
C ILE A 128 -15.62 11.22 12.85
N PRO A 129 -15.47 12.48 12.38
CA PRO A 129 -14.68 12.78 11.20
C PRO A 129 -13.26 12.20 11.30
N LEU A 130 -12.78 11.55 10.25
CA LEU A 130 -11.43 10.93 10.19
C LEU A 130 -10.32 11.96 10.49
N SER A 131 -10.48 13.20 10.05
CA SER A 131 -9.59 14.31 10.36
C SER A 131 -9.48 14.56 11.86
N THR A 132 -10.60 14.47 12.60
CA THR A 132 -10.62 14.62 14.05
C THR A 132 -9.85 13.52 14.75
N ILE A 133 -10.09 12.25 14.35
CA ILE A 133 -9.36 11.08 14.85
C ILE A 133 -7.85 11.24 14.60
N SER A 134 -7.47 11.62 13.37
CA SER A 134 -6.07 11.80 12.98
C SER A 134 -5.37 12.90 13.78
N VAL A 135 -6.04 14.02 14.05
CA VAL A 135 -5.48 15.13 14.87
C VAL A 135 -5.29 14.70 16.32
N ARG A 136 -6.26 13.98 16.90
CA ARG A 136 -6.17 13.48 18.28
C ARG A 136 -5.05 12.45 18.43
N LEU A 137 -4.89 11.55 17.45
CA LEU A 137 -3.76 10.61 17.39
C LEU A 137 -2.41 11.33 17.36
N LYS A 138 -2.24 12.31 16.47
CA LYS A 138 -1.01 13.09 16.37
C LYS A 138 -0.67 13.85 17.67
N LYS A 139 -1.68 14.19 18.47
CA LYS A 139 -1.52 14.83 19.78
C LYS A 139 -1.26 13.84 20.91
N GLY A 140 -1.21 12.53 20.62
CA GLY A 140 -0.93 11.49 21.62
C GLY A 140 -2.06 11.27 22.64
N TRP A 141 -3.30 11.50 22.26
CA TRP A 141 -4.44 11.26 23.15
C TRP A 141 -4.64 9.77 23.41
N LYS A 142 -5.26 9.43 24.53
CA LYS A 142 -5.67 8.04 24.83
C LYS A 142 -6.76 7.60 23.87
N THR A 143 -6.83 6.29 23.58
CA THR A 143 -7.78 5.72 22.61
C THR A 143 -9.23 6.07 22.94
N GLU A 144 -9.61 6.05 24.21
CA GLU A 144 -10.95 6.42 24.70
C GLU A 144 -11.31 7.87 24.34
N ASP A 145 -10.35 8.79 24.46
CA ASP A 145 -10.54 10.19 24.14
C ASP A 145 -10.51 10.44 22.63
N ILE A 146 -9.66 9.69 21.90
CA ILE A 146 -9.60 9.74 20.43
C ILE A 146 -10.94 9.38 19.82
N LEU A 147 -11.60 8.33 20.32
CA LEU A 147 -12.85 7.78 19.81
C LEU A 147 -14.09 8.33 20.55
N SER A 148 -13.93 9.31 21.46
CA SER A 148 -15.05 9.93 22.11
C SER A 148 -15.77 10.97 21.21
N GLN A 149 -17.09 11.02 21.28
CA GLN A 149 -17.89 12.04 20.61
C GLN A 149 -17.85 13.41 21.33
N LYS A 150 -17.15 13.51 22.48
CA LYS A 150 -17.03 14.75 23.24
C LYS A 150 -16.38 15.84 22.39
N ARG A 151 -17.10 16.90 22.09
CA ARG A 151 -16.58 18.12 21.48
C ARG A 151 -15.60 18.74 22.48
N TRP A 152 -14.33 18.93 22.06
CA TRP A 152 -13.36 19.69 22.85
C TRP A 152 -13.82 21.15 22.88
N ILE A 153 -14.41 21.59 23.98
CA ILE A 153 -14.68 23.01 24.21
C ILE A 153 -13.32 23.64 24.57
N ARG A 154 -12.78 24.49 23.68
CA ARG A 154 -11.65 25.36 24.07
C ARG A 154 -12.05 26.10 25.30
N GLY A 155 -11.41 25.83 26.42
CA GLY A 155 -11.57 26.60 27.63
C GLY A 155 -11.25 28.07 27.34
N GLY A 156 -12.26 28.92 27.43
CA GLY A 156 -12.09 30.35 27.35
C GLY A 156 -11.16 30.81 28.49
N GLY A 157 -9.94 31.19 28.15
CA GLY A 157 -9.05 31.85 29.07
C GLY A 157 -9.72 33.17 29.48
N LYS A 158 -10.18 33.23 30.72
CA LYS A 158 -10.48 34.54 31.35
C LYS A 158 -9.16 35.19 31.64
N HIS A 159 -8.83 36.24 30.90
CA HIS A 159 -7.85 37.22 31.34
C HIS A 159 -8.46 38.01 32.52
N HIS A 160 -7.86 37.94 33.67
CA HIS A 160 -7.89 38.93 34.69
C HIS A 160 -6.54 39.65 34.74
#